data_333997102f015a8debfecfcc15c6a94f
#
_entry.id   333997102f015a8debfecfcc15c6a94f
#
_cell.length_a   1.000
_cell.length_b   1.000
_cell.length_c   1.000
_cell.angle_alpha   90.00
_cell.angle_beta   90.00
_cell.angle_gamma   90.00
#
_symmetry.space_group_name_H-M   'P 1'
#
loop_
_entity.id
_entity.type
_entity.pdbx_description
1 polymer ?
#
loop_
_entity_poly.entity_id
_entity_poly.type
_entity_poly.pdbx_seq_one_letter_code
_entity_poly.pdbx_strand_id
1 'polypeptide(L)'
;MENRMRKRMTVILNSKMNMRRFYVSAALLLTTLLAVAENNPYRSDVFWVTVPDHADWLYKTGEQANVEVQFYKYGIPGDSIAINFEIGGEMMPADTKGTVIMRKGKATIPVGTMKKPGFRDCRLTTTVDGKKYSHHVKVGFSPEKLRPYTTMPADFQQFWENEKAELAKFPLTYTKEHVKKYSTDQIDCYLIKLQVNQRGQSIYGYLFYPKKEGKYPVVLCPPGAGIKTIKEPLRHKYYAEQGCIRFEIEIHGLNPEMSEEEFKEISAAFNGRENGYLSNGLDSRDNYYMKRVYLACVRSIDLLTSLPEWD
;
A
#
# COMPACT_ATOMS: atom_id res chain seq x y z
N MET A 1 -71.73 0.14 32.66
CA MET A 1 -71.15 -0.57 31.51
C MET A 1 -69.98 0.20 30.90
N GLU A 2 -70.06 1.49 30.85
CA GLU A 2 -69.04 2.40 30.27
C GLU A 2 -67.62 2.39 30.92
N ASN A 3 -67.60 2.29 32.23
CA ASN A 3 -66.32 2.28 32.97
C ASN A 3 -65.48 1.00 32.78
N ARG A 4 -66.06 -0.13 32.42
CA ARG A 4 -65.37 -1.36 32.07
C ARG A 4 -64.81 -1.36 30.68
N MET A 5 -65.45 -0.68 29.74
CA MET A 5 -64.97 -0.52 28.37
C MET A 5 -63.77 0.46 28.32
N ARG A 6 -63.81 1.58 29.04
CA ARG A 6 -62.68 2.53 29.12
C ARG A 6 -61.42 1.86 29.72
N LYS A 7 -61.53 1.10 30.79
CA LYS A 7 -60.37 0.36 31.37
C LYS A 7 -59.78 -0.67 30.38
N ARG A 8 -60.61 -1.39 29.60
CA ARG A 8 -60.12 -2.35 28.60
C ARG A 8 -59.42 -1.66 27.42
N MET A 9 -59.95 -0.54 26.93
CA MET A 9 -59.31 0.23 25.88
C MET A 9 -57.95 0.81 26.32
N THR A 10 -57.84 1.33 27.51
CA THR A 10 -56.56 1.86 28.08
C THR A 10 -55.51 0.76 28.22
N VAL A 11 -55.88 -0.44 28.64
CA VAL A 11 -54.94 -1.59 28.76
C VAL A 11 -54.46 -2.05 27.35
N ILE A 12 -55.34 -2.09 26.36
CA ILE A 12 -54.98 -2.50 24.99
C ILE A 12 -54.09 -1.43 24.31
N LEU A 13 -54.38 -0.14 24.52
CA LEU A 13 -53.54 0.96 24.01
C LEU A 13 -52.14 0.96 24.66
N ASN A 14 -52.04 0.76 25.97
CA ASN A 14 -50.77 0.67 26.66
C ASN A 14 -49.97 -0.58 26.25
N SER A 15 -50.62 -1.71 26.01
CA SER A 15 -50.00 -2.93 25.52
C SER A 15 -49.43 -2.78 24.11
N LYS A 16 -50.18 -2.13 23.17
CA LYS A 16 -49.71 -1.84 21.82
C LYS A 16 -48.59 -0.82 21.82
N MET A 17 -48.60 0.16 22.72
CA MET A 17 -47.55 1.19 22.84
C MET A 17 -46.28 0.58 23.43
N ASN A 18 -46.37 -0.36 24.39
CA ASN A 18 -45.24 -1.08 24.93
C ASN A 18 -44.62 -2.05 23.92
N MET A 19 -45.42 -2.73 23.09
CA MET A 19 -44.91 -3.57 21.99
C MET A 19 -44.20 -2.73 20.94
N ARG A 20 -44.75 -1.58 20.49
CA ARG A 20 -44.07 -0.69 19.56
C ARG A 20 -42.71 -0.20 20.11
N ARG A 21 -42.66 0.19 21.37
CA ARG A 21 -41.42 0.59 22.05
C ARG A 21 -40.40 -0.56 22.10
N PHE A 22 -40.87 -1.77 22.36
CA PHE A 22 -40.03 -2.96 22.37
C PHE A 22 -39.44 -3.27 21.00
N TYR A 23 -40.26 -3.22 19.92
CA TYR A 23 -39.78 -3.44 18.56
C TYR A 23 -38.82 -2.34 18.09
N VAL A 24 -39.04 -1.07 18.42
CA VAL A 24 -38.13 0.03 18.11
C VAL A 24 -36.81 -0.13 18.87
N SER A 25 -36.86 -0.50 20.16
CA SER A 25 -35.64 -0.76 20.94
C SER A 25 -34.89 -2.00 20.46
N ALA A 26 -35.58 -3.07 20.08
CA ALA A 26 -34.97 -4.26 19.50
C ALA A 26 -34.35 -3.99 18.12
N ALA A 27 -35.02 -3.20 17.27
CA ALA A 27 -34.46 -2.78 15.99
C ALA A 27 -33.24 -1.87 16.13
N LEU A 28 -33.24 -0.93 17.09
CA LEU A 28 -32.08 -0.10 17.42
C LEU A 28 -30.91 -0.96 17.97
N LEU A 29 -31.17 -1.96 18.80
CA LEU A 29 -30.15 -2.88 19.29
C LEU A 29 -29.55 -3.73 18.16
N LEU A 30 -30.40 -4.20 17.22
CA LEU A 30 -29.92 -4.96 16.06
C LEU A 30 -29.06 -4.11 15.11
N THR A 31 -29.45 -2.86 14.88
CA THR A 31 -28.65 -1.94 14.03
C THR A 31 -27.32 -1.56 14.67
N THR A 32 -27.28 -1.39 16.01
CA THR A 32 -26.01 -1.13 16.71
C THR A 32 -25.10 -2.36 16.73
N LEU A 33 -25.66 -3.58 16.84
CA LEU A 33 -24.89 -4.83 16.76
C LEU A 33 -24.31 -5.04 15.35
N LEU A 34 -25.04 -4.72 14.29
CA LEU A 34 -24.56 -4.81 12.91
C LEU A 34 -23.48 -3.76 12.65
N ALA A 35 -23.64 -2.51 13.12
CA ALA A 35 -22.65 -1.45 12.98
C ALA A 35 -21.34 -1.76 13.73
N VAL A 36 -21.43 -2.42 14.89
CA VAL A 36 -20.25 -2.87 15.66
C VAL A 36 -19.54 -4.04 14.95
N ALA A 37 -20.28 -4.89 14.23
CA ALA A 37 -19.69 -6.01 13.49
C ALA A 37 -18.92 -5.56 12.24
N GLU A 38 -19.36 -4.50 11.55
CA GLU A 38 -18.67 -3.95 10.37
C GLU A 38 -17.40 -3.16 10.72
N ASN A 39 -17.31 -2.59 11.91
CA ASN A 39 -16.19 -1.74 12.34
C ASN A 39 -15.21 -2.42 13.31
N ASN A 40 -15.34 -3.72 13.55
CA ASN A 40 -14.34 -4.43 14.36
C ASN A 40 -13.03 -4.54 13.56
N PRO A 41 -11.91 -4.01 14.08
CA PRO A 41 -10.63 -4.18 13.43
C PRO A 41 -10.33 -5.68 13.30
N TYR A 42 -9.81 -6.07 12.13
CA TYR A 42 -9.33 -7.43 11.91
C TYR A 42 -8.35 -7.80 13.02
N ARG A 43 -8.64 -8.86 13.76
CA ARG A 43 -7.75 -9.41 14.78
C ARG A 43 -7.09 -10.65 14.23
N SER A 44 -5.78 -10.60 14.10
CA SER A 44 -5.02 -11.83 13.87
C SER A 44 -5.16 -12.73 15.08
N ASP A 45 -5.47 -14.03 14.85
CA ASP A 45 -5.46 -15.06 15.89
C ASP A 45 -4.06 -15.31 16.46
N VAL A 46 -3.02 -14.89 15.74
CA VAL A 46 -1.63 -14.97 16.19
C VAL A 46 -0.87 -13.67 15.92
N PHE A 47 0.10 -13.38 16.76
CA PHE A 47 1.14 -12.39 16.48
C PHE A 47 2.49 -12.82 17.05
N TRP A 48 3.54 -12.28 16.44
CA TRP A 48 4.92 -12.48 16.84
C TRP A 48 5.47 -11.20 17.44
N VAL A 49 6.30 -11.35 18.48
CA VAL A 49 7.15 -10.27 18.98
C VAL A 49 8.59 -10.70 18.82
N THR A 50 9.40 -9.89 18.18
CA THR A 50 10.83 -10.13 17.98
C THR A 50 11.61 -8.92 18.46
N VAL A 51 12.50 -9.15 19.41
CA VAL A 51 13.29 -8.09 20.07
C VAL A 51 14.76 -8.45 19.96
N PRO A 52 15.52 -7.80 19.07
CA PRO A 52 16.98 -7.90 19.07
C PRO A 52 17.58 -7.39 20.38
N ASP A 53 18.74 -7.90 20.76
CA ASP A 53 19.47 -7.45 21.96
C ASP A 53 20.03 -6.02 21.82
N HIS A 54 20.02 -5.45 20.60
CA HIS A 54 20.23 -4.03 20.34
C HIS A 54 18.92 -3.32 19.93
N ALA A 55 18.59 -2.25 20.61
CA ALA A 55 17.32 -1.54 20.41
C ALA A 55 17.16 -0.89 19.02
N ASP A 56 18.28 -0.54 18.38
CA ASP A 56 18.33 0.02 17.02
C ASP A 56 18.43 -1.05 15.91
N TRP A 57 18.52 -2.35 16.31
CA TRP A 57 18.66 -3.50 15.42
C TRP A 57 19.98 -3.51 14.63
N LEU A 58 20.97 -2.74 15.07
CA LEU A 58 22.24 -2.56 14.41
C LEU A 58 23.39 -3.11 15.25
N TYR A 59 24.33 -3.75 14.57
CA TYR A 59 25.50 -4.39 15.14
C TYR A 59 26.76 -3.98 14.36
N LYS A 60 27.91 -4.04 14.99
CA LYS A 60 29.17 -3.92 14.27
C LYS A 60 29.50 -5.23 13.56
N THR A 61 30.22 -5.16 12.44
CA THR A 61 30.77 -6.36 11.82
C THR A 61 31.64 -7.13 12.83
N GLY A 62 31.44 -8.45 12.93
CA GLY A 62 32.10 -9.32 13.91
C GLY A 62 31.36 -9.46 15.24
N GLU A 63 30.40 -8.61 15.54
CA GLU A 63 29.56 -8.69 16.73
C GLU A 63 28.54 -9.82 16.61
N GLN A 64 28.12 -10.42 17.74
CA GLN A 64 27.06 -11.45 17.76
C GLN A 64 25.71 -10.80 17.99
N ALA A 65 24.75 -11.14 17.16
CA ALA A 65 23.36 -10.70 17.30
C ALA A 65 22.49 -11.85 17.83
N ASN A 66 21.59 -11.52 18.76
CA ASN A 66 20.56 -12.42 19.25
C ASN A 66 19.20 -11.75 19.13
N VAL A 67 18.16 -12.55 18.94
CA VAL A 67 16.77 -12.08 18.88
C VAL A 67 15.95 -12.88 19.87
N GLU A 68 15.32 -12.21 20.83
CA GLU A 68 14.25 -12.80 21.63
C GLU A 68 12.99 -12.88 20.77
N VAL A 69 12.34 -14.02 20.77
CA VAL A 69 11.13 -14.31 20.02
C VAL A 69 10.02 -14.71 20.97
N GLN A 70 8.87 -14.10 20.82
CA GLN A 70 7.64 -14.48 21.50
C GLN A 70 6.55 -14.75 20.45
N PHE A 71 5.72 -15.74 20.70
CA PHE A 71 4.59 -16.10 19.87
C PHE A 71 3.33 -16.11 20.72
N TYR A 72 2.30 -15.43 20.27
CA TYR A 72 1.02 -15.33 20.95
C TYR A 72 -0.08 -15.91 20.07
N LYS A 73 -0.97 -16.69 20.67
CA LYS A 73 -2.20 -17.14 20.05
C LYS A 73 -3.40 -16.70 20.89
N TYR A 74 -4.32 -15.97 20.27
CA TYR A 74 -5.46 -15.35 20.98
C TYR A 74 -5.05 -14.48 22.19
N GLY A 75 -3.88 -13.85 22.12
CA GLY A 75 -3.32 -13.05 23.21
C GLY A 75 -2.62 -13.87 24.33
N ILE A 76 -2.60 -15.19 24.23
CA ILE A 76 -1.93 -16.08 25.19
C ILE A 76 -0.52 -16.38 24.70
N PRO A 77 0.53 -16.16 25.54
CA PRO A 77 1.89 -16.53 25.18
C PRO A 77 2.01 -18.03 24.96
N GLY A 78 2.65 -18.41 23.86
CA GLY A 78 2.98 -19.82 23.61
C GLY A 78 4.03 -20.33 24.60
N ASP A 79 3.86 -21.54 25.10
CA ASP A 79 4.90 -22.25 25.87
C ASP A 79 5.09 -23.64 25.32
N SER A 80 6.31 -24.19 25.47
CA SER A 80 6.69 -25.50 24.94
C SER A 80 6.47 -25.66 23.42
N ILE A 81 6.45 -24.53 22.69
CA ILE A 81 6.29 -24.48 21.23
C ILE A 81 7.67 -24.54 20.57
N ALA A 82 7.82 -25.40 19.56
CA ALA A 82 9.01 -25.46 18.75
C ALA A 82 9.01 -24.35 17.69
N ILE A 83 10.03 -23.52 17.69
CA ILE A 83 10.28 -22.50 16.68
C ILE A 83 11.44 -22.98 15.82
N ASN A 84 11.17 -23.28 14.56
CA ASN A 84 12.22 -23.55 13.58
C ASN A 84 12.73 -22.22 13.02
N PHE A 85 14.03 -22.12 12.84
CA PHE A 85 14.64 -20.94 12.25
C PHE A 85 15.58 -21.29 11.11
N GLU A 86 15.62 -20.44 10.10
CA GLU A 86 16.58 -20.40 9.01
C GLU A 86 17.19 -19.02 8.94
N ILE A 87 18.51 -18.92 9.05
CA ILE A 87 19.24 -17.65 9.10
C ILE A 87 20.26 -17.62 7.96
N GLY A 88 20.38 -16.48 7.29
CA GLY A 88 21.34 -16.25 6.23
C GLY A 88 21.51 -14.78 5.91
N GLY A 89 22.41 -14.45 4.99
CA GLY A 89 22.49 -13.12 4.42
C GLY A 89 21.18 -12.75 3.72
N GLU A 90 20.85 -11.46 3.67
CA GLU A 90 19.66 -11.00 2.96
C GLU A 90 19.67 -11.48 1.51
N MET A 91 18.53 -11.97 1.04
CA MET A 91 18.34 -12.56 -0.31
C MET A 91 19.23 -13.77 -0.63
N MET A 92 19.92 -14.32 0.37
CA MET A 92 20.80 -15.48 0.21
C MET A 92 20.16 -16.73 0.84
N PRO A 93 20.61 -17.94 0.43
CA PRO A 93 20.26 -19.16 1.13
C PRO A 93 20.66 -19.11 2.61
N ALA A 94 19.92 -19.84 3.44
CA ALA A 94 20.27 -19.95 4.85
C ALA A 94 21.61 -20.68 5.04
N ASP A 95 22.50 -20.10 5.83
CA ASP A 95 23.76 -20.70 6.27
C ASP A 95 23.63 -21.40 7.63
N THR A 96 22.59 -21.11 8.37
CA THR A 96 22.30 -21.66 9.70
C THR A 96 20.82 -22.04 9.79
N LYS A 97 20.54 -23.22 10.33
CA LYS A 97 19.19 -23.72 10.58
C LYS A 97 19.15 -24.39 11.94
N GLY A 98 17.99 -24.34 12.59
CA GLY A 98 17.80 -25.02 13.86
C GLY A 98 16.40 -24.91 14.38
N THR A 99 16.23 -25.40 15.62
CA THR A 99 14.97 -25.35 16.34
C THR A 99 15.26 -24.94 17.78
N VAL A 100 14.46 -24.01 18.31
CA VAL A 100 14.42 -23.66 19.73
C VAL A 100 13.06 -23.95 20.29
N ILE A 101 13.02 -24.32 21.56
CA ILE A 101 11.75 -24.51 22.28
C ILE A 101 11.47 -23.29 23.13
N MET A 102 10.30 -22.68 22.96
CA MET A 102 9.83 -21.60 23.82
C MET A 102 9.68 -22.08 25.25
N ARG A 103 10.16 -21.27 26.19
CA ARG A 103 10.02 -21.49 27.62
C ARG A 103 9.51 -20.21 28.28
N LYS A 104 8.46 -20.33 29.09
CA LYS A 104 7.83 -19.17 29.73
C LYS A 104 7.46 -18.07 28.73
N GLY A 105 6.91 -18.46 27.57
CA GLY A 105 6.43 -17.55 26.53
C GLY A 105 7.48 -16.98 25.60
N LYS A 106 8.76 -17.37 25.71
CA LYS A 106 9.84 -16.80 24.88
C LYS A 106 10.94 -17.80 24.52
N ALA A 107 11.70 -17.47 23.49
CA ALA A 107 12.92 -18.16 23.09
C ALA A 107 13.96 -17.14 22.58
N THR A 108 15.24 -17.44 22.71
CA THR A 108 16.32 -16.64 22.13
C THR A 108 16.92 -17.41 20.95
N ILE A 109 17.08 -16.72 19.83
CA ILE A 109 17.66 -17.27 18.61
C ILE A 109 18.98 -16.56 18.35
N PRO A 110 20.13 -17.29 18.28
CA PRO A 110 21.42 -16.72 17.92
C PRO A 110 21.41 -16.44 16.40
N VAL A 111 21.25 -15.17 16.01
CA VAL A 111 21.27 -14.77 14.59
C VAL A 111 22.68 -14.83 14.02
N GLY A 112 23.70 -14.79 14.90
CA GLY A 112 25.10 -14.90 14.52
C GLY A 112 25.72 -13.54 14.16
N THR A 113 26.68 -13.56 13.27
CA THR A 113 27.51 -12.40 12.93
C THR A 113 27.73 -12.27 11.42
N MET A 114 28.24 -11.12 10.99
CA MET A 114 28.73 -10.89 9.62
C MET A 114 30.14 -10.33 9.62
N LYS A 115 30.98 -10.83 8.70
CA LYS A 115 32.35 -10.31 8.49
C LYS A 115 32.41 -9.09 7.60
N LYS A 116 31.32 -8.83 6.83
CA LYS A 116 31.19 -7.70 5.92
C LYS A 116 29.89 -6.95 6.25
N PRO A 117 29.82 -5.65 5.96
CA PRO A 117 28.59 -4.89 6.09
C PRO A 117 27.42 -5.52 5.33
N GLY A 118 26.23 -5.51 5.93
CA GLY A 118 25.04 -6.11 5.32
C GLY A 118 23.95 -6.41 6.32
N PHE A 119 23.03 -7.27 5.94
CA PHE A 119 21.89 -7.68 6.76
C PHE A 119 21.81 -9.21 6.85
N ARG A 120 21.43 -9.70 8.02
CA ARG A 120 21.03 -11.10 8.20
C ARG A 120 19.54 -11.19 8.35
N ASP A 121 18.93 -12.12 7.62
CA ASP A 121 17.51 -12.44 7.66
C ASP A 121 17.31 -13.73 8.47
N CYS A 122 16.53 -13.63 9.54
CA CYS A 122 16.13 -14.76 10.38
C CYS A 122 14.65 -15.07 10.08
N ARG A 123 14.40 -16.16 9.38
CA ARG A 123 13.07 -16.66 9.02
C ARG A 123 12.63 -17.69 10.04
N LEU A 124 11.45 -17.47 10.62
CA LEU A 124 10.88 -18.24 11.71
C LEU A 124 9.66 -19.00 11.25
N THR A 125 9.51 -20.24 11.68
CA THR A 125 8.28 -21.01 11.45
C THR A 125 7.94 -21.82 12.68
N THR A 126 6.64 -21.96 12.92
CA THR A 126 6.10 -22.88 13.93
C THR A 126 4.81 -23.51 13.41
N THR A 127 4.43 -24.63 14.01
CA THR A 127 3.13 -25.28 13.74
C THR A 127 2.40 -25.42 15.06
N VAL A 128 1.20 -24.83 15.15
CA VAL A 128 0.32 -24.89 16.32
C VAL A 128 -1.06 -25.30 15.86
N ASP A 129 -1.62 -26.32 16.47
CA ASP A 129 -2.94 -26.90 16.12
C ASP A 129 -3.04 -27.27 14.63
N GLY A 130 -1.96 -27.86 14.08
CA GLY A 130 -1.90 -28.27 12.68
C GLY A 130 -1.73 -27.14 11.65
N LYS A 131 -1.76 -25.88 12.08
CA LYS A 131 -1.57 -24.70 11.21
C LYS A 131 -0.16 -24.16 11.30
N LYS A 132 0.48 -23.93 10.13
CA LYS A 132 1.82 -23.37 10.04
C LYS A 132 1.73 -21.84 10.08
N TYR A 133 2.61 -21.23 10.90
CA TYR A 133 2.78 -19.79 11.02
C TYR A 133 4.23 -19.43 10.70
N SER A 134 4.44 -18.30 10.05
CA SER A 134 5.76 -17.81 9.68
C SER A 134 5.94 -16.34 10.06
N HIS A 135 7.17 -15.99 10.34
CA HIS A 135 7.59 -14.61 10.60
C HIS A 135 9.04 -14.44 10.17
N HIS A 136 9.52 -13.21 10.01
CA HIS A 136 10.93 -12.94 9.81
C HIS A 136 11.34 -11.65 10.51
N VAL A 137 12.62 -11.59 10.85
CA VAL A 137 13.26 -10.42 11.44
C VAL A 137 14.64 -10.25 10.79
N LYS A 138 15.02 -9.00 10.53
CA LYS A 138 16.33 -8.67 9.97
C LYS A 138 17.10 -7.80 10.93
N VAL A 139 18.41 -8.05 11.00
CA VAL A 139 19.37 -7.22 11.76
C VAL A 139 20.47 -6.73 10.84
N GLY A 140 20.93 -5.50 11.05
CA GLY A 140 21.93 -4.85 10.23
C GLY A 140 23.32 -4.91 10.87
N PHE A 141 24.35 -5.18 10.07
CA PHE A 141 25.75 -5.19 10.48
C PHE A 141 26.51 -4.07 9.76
N SER A 142 26.87 -3.02 10.48
CA SER A 142 27.55 -1.82 9.95
C SER A 142 26.96 -1.33 8.63
N PRO A 143 25.62 -1.17 8.50
CA PRO A 143 24.99 -0.83 7.23
C PRO A 143 25.45 0.54 6.70
N GLU A 144 25.92 1.42 7.54
CA GLU A 144 26.52 2.72 7.16
C GLU A 144 27.80 2.55 6.31
N LYS A 145 28.42 1.37 6.33
CA LYS A 145 29.60 1.03 5.53
C LYS A 145 29.27 0.35 4.21
N LEU A 146 27.99 0.09 3.92
CA LEU A 146 27.59 -0.43 2.63
C LEU A 146 27.99 0.55 1.52
N ARG A 147 28.44 0.00 0.41
CA ARG A 147 28.77 0.76 -0.79
C ARG A 147 27.98 0.18 -1.95
N PRO A 148 27.49 1.02 -2.87
CA PRO A 148 26.88 0.53 -4.08
C PRO A 148 27.81 -0.43 -4.84
N TYR A 149 27.25 -1.48 -5.38
CA TYR A 149 28.01 -2.42 -6.22
C TYR A 149 28.45 -1.77 -7.54
N THR A 150 27.61 -0.86 -8.05
CA THR A 150 27.89 -0.09 -9.28
C THR A 150 28.08 1.38 -8.93
N THR A 151 28.87 2.07 -9.71
CA THR A 151 29.02 3.53 -9.61
C THR A 151 27.94 4.24 -10.44
N MET A 152 27.52 5.41 -10.00
CA MET A 152 26.68 6.27 -10.81
C MET A 152 27.46 6.71 -12.06
N PRO A 153 26.87 6.66 -13.26
CA PRO A 153 27.50 7.20 -14.45
C PRO A 153 27.93 8.67 -14.24
N ALA A 154 29.11 9.04 -14.74
CA ALA A 154 29.65 10.37 -14.54
C ALA A 154 28.76 11.49 -15.13
N ASP A 155 28.01 11.18 -16.19
CA ASP A 155 27.11 12.09 -16.87
C ASP A 155 25.63 11.93 -16.47
N PHE A 156 25.33 11.23 -15.36
CA PHE A 156 23.96 10.96 -14.92
C PHE A 156 23.14 12.24 -14.75
N GLN A 157 23.71 13.22 -14.06
CA GLN A 157 23.04 14.51 -13.83
C GLN A 157 22.76 15.23 -15.15
N GLN A 158 23.79 15.37 -15.99
CA GLN A 158 23.69 16.06 -17.27
C GLN A 158 22.69 15.38 -18.22
N PHE A 159 22.66 14.05 -18.23
CA PHE A 159 21.68 13.30 -19.01
C PHE A 159 20.25 13.70 -18.66
N TRP A 160 19.91 13.68 -17.37
CA TRP A 160 18.54 14.02 -16.93
C TRP A 160 18.21 15.50 -17.09
N GLU A 161 19.18 16.39 -16.94
CA GLU A 161 18.99 17.81 -17.22
C GLU A 161 18.66 18.06 -18.69
N ASN A 162 19.38 17.41 -19.60
CA ASN A 162 19.14 17.49 -21.03
C ASN A 162 17.76 16.93 -21.39
N GLU A 163 17.38 15.75 -20.85
CA GLU A 163 16.09 15.14 -21.13
C GLU A 163 14.91 15.99 -20.62
N LYS A 164 15.03 16.60 -19.44
CA LYS A 164 14.04 17.54 -18.93
C LYS A 164 13.98 18.82 -19.75
N ALA A 165 15.12 19.33 -20.22
CA ALA A 165 15.17 20.50 -21.09
C ALA A 165 14.49 20.22 -22.43
N GLU A 166 14.72 19.04 -23.04
CA GLU A 166 14.00 18.62 -24.25
C GLU A 166 12.49 18.50 -24.00
N LEU A 167 12.10 17.92 -22.87
CA LEU A 167 10.69 17.82 -22.48
C LEU A 167 10.02 19.21 -22.35
N ALA A 168 10.73 20.18 -21.78
CA ALA A 168 10.22 21.54 -21.56
C ALA A 168 9.98 22.34 -22.84
N LYS A 169 10.57 21.93 -23.99
CA LYS A 169 10.33 22.58 -25.29
C LYS A 169 8.89 22.37 -25.79
N PHE A 170 8.18 21.40 -25.24
CA PHE A 170 6.80 21.13 -25.66
C PHE A 170 5.81 21.79 -24.73
N PRO A 171 4.74 22.38 -25.27
CA PRO A 171 3.67 22.91 -24.44
C PRO A 171 3.07 21.80 -23.58
N LEU A 172 2.66 22.17 -22.39
CA LEU A 172 1.91 21.26 -21.51
C LEU A 172 0.53 21.03 -22.13
N THR A 173 0.33 19.84 -22.69
CA THR A 173 -0.91 19.48 -23.41
C THR A 173 -1.59 18.33 -22.70
N TYR A 174 -2.85 18.55 -22.34
CA TYR A 174 -3.69 17.52 -21.70
C TYR A 174 -5.16 17.74 -21.98
N THR A 175 -5.96 16.69 -21.86
CA THR A 175 -7.40 16.76 -21.77
C THR A 175 -7.86 16.54 -20.32
N LYS A 176 -8.95 17.19 -19.94
CA LYS A 176 -9.55 17.10 -18.60
C LYS A 176 -11.03 16.83 -18.73
N GLU A 177 -11.47 15.63 -18.35
CA GLU A 177 -12.86 15.18 -18.45
C GLU A 177 -13.42 14.92 -17.05
N HIS A 178 -14.56 15.53 -16.72
CA HIS A 178 -15.19 15.35 -15.40
C HIS A 178 -15.82 13.97 -15.27
N VAL A 179 -15.43 13.20 -14.25
CA VAL A 179 -15.92 11.85 -13.98
C VAL A 179 -16.89 11.86 -12.80
N LYS A 180 -18.18 12.09 -13.12
CA LYS A 180 -19.24 12.21 -12.10
C LYS A 180 -19.33 11.00 -11.17
N LYS A 181 -19.13 9.77 -11.71
CA LYS A 181 -19.22 8.52 -10.93
C LYS A 181 -18.18 8.41 -9.81
N TYR A 182 -17.08 9.19 -9.89
CA TYR A 182 -16.02 9.24 -8.89
C TYR A 182 -15.96 10.56 -8.13
N SER A 183 -16.87 11.50 -8.43
CA SER A 183 -17.04 12.73 -7.66
C SER A 183 -17.99 12.50 -6.49
N THR A 184 -17.79 13.23 -5.39
CA THR A 184 -18.64 13.20 -4.19
C THR A 184 -19.08 14.61 -3.83
N ASP A 185 -19.77 14.80 -2.72
CA ASP A 185 -20.15 16.14 -2.23
C ASP A 185 -18.94 17.00 -1.86
N GLN A 186 -17.80 16.38 -1.53
CA GLN A 186 -16.59 17.06 -1.06
C GLN A 186 -15.51 17.19 -2.12
N ILE A 187 -15.48 16.32 -3.13
CA ILE A 187 -14.41 16.26 -4.13
C ILE A 187 -14.94 16.10 -5.55
N ASP A 188 -14.24 16.68 -6.51
CA ASP A 188 -14.40 16.40 -7.93
C ASP A 188 -13.28 15.49 -8.45
N CYS A 189 -13.65 14.60 -9.38
CA CYS A 189 -12.73 13.72 -10.07
C CYS A 189 -12.69 14.03 -11.56
N TYR A 190 -11.48 14.10 -12.12
CA TYR A 190 -11.28 14.29 -13.56
C TYR A 190 -10.38 13.20 -14.13
N LEU A 191 -10.77 12.65 -15.27
CA LEU A 191 -9.87 11.85 -16.10
C LEU A 191 -8.97 12.78 -16.90
N ILE A 192 -7.67 12.61 -16.73
CA ILE A 192 -6.64 13.35 -17.44
C ILE A 192 -5.99 12.42 -18.45
N LYS A 193 -5.83 12.89 -19.70
CA LYS A 193 -4.91 12.33 -20.68
C LYS A 193 -3.80 13.36 -20.86
N LEU A 194 -2.59 13.06 -20.40
CA LEU A 194 -1.44 13.96 -20.38
C LEU A 194 -0.42 13.53 -21.45
N GLN A 195 -0.12 14.39 -22.40
CA GLN A 195 0.93 14.15 -23.39
C GLN A 195 2.31 14.27 -22.73
N VAL A 196 3.16 13.26 -22.94
CA VAL A 196 4.46 13.16 -22.30
C VAL A 196 5.66 13.32 -23.25
N ASN A 197 5.44 13.42 -24.55
CA ASN A 197 6.49 13.73 -25.53
C ASN A 197 5.93 14.25 -26.86
N GLN A 198 6.82 14.66 -27.77
CA GLN A 198 6.48 15.16 -29.11
C GLN A 198 5.66 14.20 -29.97
N ARG A 199 5.93 12.89 -29.82
CA ARG A 199 5.31 11.86 -30.66
C ARG A 199 3.87 11.55 -30.27
N GLY A 200 3.26 12.37 -29.38
CA GLY A 200 1.90 12.19 -28.93
C GLY A 200 1.69 11.05 -27.93
N GLN A 201 2.77 10.48 -27.40
CA GLN A 201 2.63 9.51 -26.31
C GLN A 201 2.00 10.19 -25.11
N SER A 202 1.06 9.51 -24.48
CA SER A 202 0.32 10.04 -23.35
C SER A 202 0.30 9.02 -22.22
N ILE A 203 0.05 9.51 -21.01
CA ILE A 203 -0.39 8.74 -19.87
C ILE A 203 -1.79 9.18 -19.48
N TYR A 204 -2.46 8.35 -18.69
CA TYR A 204 -3.78 8.66 -18.14
C TYR A 204 -3.70 8.70 -16.62
N GLY A 205 -4.66 9.36 -16.01
CA GLY A 205 -4.80 9.36 -14.56
C GLY A 205 -6.06 10.03 -14.08
N TYR A 206 -6.41 9.77 -12.84
CA TYR A 206 -7.50 10.45 -12.16
C TYR A 206 -6.96 11.55 -11.26
N LEU A 207 -7.45 12.77 -11.50
CA LEU A 207 -7.10 13.97 -10.74
C LEU A 207 -8.27 14.34 -9.84
N PHE A 208 -8.02 14.31 -8.54
CA PHE A 208 -9.01 14.62 -7.51
C PHE A 208 -8.76 15.98 -6.91
N TYR A 209 -9.81 16.79 -6.86
CA TYR A 209 -9.80 18.12 -6.27
C TYR A 209 -10.75 18.21 -5.08
N PRO A 210 -10.37 18.92 -4.00
CA PRO A 210 -11.36 19.43 -3.04
C PRO A 210 -12.33 20.39 -3.74
N LYS A 211 -13.64 20.28 -3.47
CA LYS A 211 -14.64 21.23 -4.00
C LYS A 211 -14.61 22.59 -3.32
N LYS A 212 -14.10 22.64 -2.10
CA LYS A 212 -13.91 23.89 -1.37
C LYS A 212 -12.85 24.72 -2.09
N GLU A 213 -13.14 26.01 -2.31
CA GLU A 213 -12.15 26.93 -2.86
C GLU A 213 -10.95 27.09 -1.92
N GLY A 214 -9.75 27.15 -2.48
CA GLY A 214 -8.52 27.31 -1.71
C GLY A 214 -7.26 26.97 -2.48
N LYS A 215 -6.13 27.03 -1.78
CA LYS A 215 -4.82 26.55 -2.21
C LYS A 215 -4.54 25.23 -1.52
N TYR A 216 -3.94 24.31 -2.24
CA TYR A 216 -3.78 22.94 -1.78
C TYR A 216 -2.42 22.37 -2.16
N PRO A 217 -1.78 21.61 -1.27
CA PRO A 217 -0.65 20.80 -1.62
C PRO A 217 -1.07 19.74 -2.65
N VAL A 218 -0.13 19.38 -3.53
CA VAL A 218 -0.34 18.39 -4.59
C VAL A 218 0.36 17.09 -4.28
N VAL A 219 -0.28 15.96 -4.62
CA VAL A 219 0.27 14.62 -4.42
C VAL A 219 0.21 13.85 -5.74
N LEU A 220 1.37 13.51 -6.29
CA LEU A 220 1.49 12.59 -7.41
C LEU A 220 1.58 11.15 -6.91
N CYS A 221 0.74 10.27 -7.44
CA CYS A 221 0.66 8.86 -7.08
C CYS A 221 0.94 7.97 -8.30
N PRO A 222 2.21 7.63 -8.58
CA PRO A 222 2.56 6.64 -9.60
C PRO A 222 2.14 5.23 -9.15
N PRO A 223 1.85 4.31 -10.09
CA PRO A 223 1.46 2.95 -9.76
C PRO A 223 2.62 2.11 -9.24
N GLY A 224 2.31 1.04 -8.54
CA GLY A 224 3.26 -0.06 -8.31
C GLY A 224 3.61 -0.78 -9.61
N ALA A 225 4.68 -1.61 -9.59
CA ALA A 225 5.11 -2.39 -10.74
C ALA A 225 3.99 -3.27 -11.33
N GLY A 226 4.06 -3.50 -12.64
CA GLY A 226 3.12 -4.29 -13.40
C GLY A 226 2.38 -3.47 -14.46
N ILE A 227 1.81 -4.16 -15.46
CA ILE A 227 0.96 -3.56 -16.47
C ILE A 227 -0.45 -3.54 -15.90
N LYS A 228 -0.89 -2.35 -15.50
CA LYS A 228 -2.14 -2.15 -14.75
C LYS A 228 -2.85 -0.90 -15.21
N THR A 229 -4.17 -0.92 -15.08
CA THR A 229 -5.00 0.28 -15.11
C THR A 229 -5.41 0.66 -13.68
N ILE A 230 -6.01 1.82 -13.51
CA ILE A 230 -6.53 2.29 -12.21
C ILE A 230 -7.93 1.72 -12.04
N LYS A 231 -8.06 0.63 -11.27
CA LYS A 231 -9.35 -0.08 -11.07
C LYS A 231 -10.21 0.50 -9.95
N GLU A 232 -9.60 1.09 -8.94
CA GLU A 232 -10.27 1.58 -7.73
C GLU A 232 -9.92 3.04 -7.44
N PRO A 233 -10.36 4.00 -8.29
CA PRO A 233 -9.96 5.41 -8.16
C PRO A 233 -10.30 6.01 -6.79
N LEU A 234 -11.41 5.58 -6.18
CA LEU A 234 -11.87 6.10 -4.88
C LEU A 234 -11.13 5.53 -3.67
N ARG A 235 -10.26 4.53 -3.85
CA ARG A 235 -9.57 3.88 -2.73
C ARG A 235 -8.80 4.86 -1.83
N HIS A 236 -8.25 5.92 -2.41
CA HIS A 236 -7.46 6.92 -1.70
C HIS A 236 -8.06 8.33 -1.79
N LYS A 237 -9.39 8.45 -1.95
CA LYS A 237 -10.10 9.72 -2.04
C LYS A 237 -9.89 10.63 -0.83
N TYR A 238 -9.56 10.05 0.33
CA TYR A 238 -9.33 10.77 1.58
C TYR A 238 -8.23 11.85 1.47
N TYR A 239 -7.26 11.72 0.56
CA TYR A 239 -6.28 12.78 0.31
C TYR A 239 -6.99 14.08 -0.12
N ALA A 240 -7.92 13.99 -1.08
CA ALA A 240 -8.65 15.15 -1.55
C ALA A 240 -9.70 15.61 -0.55
N GLU A 241 -10.36 14.69 0.17
CA GLU A 241 -11.29 15.02 1.25
C GLU A 241 -10.60 15.77 2.41
N GLN A 242 -9.29 15.54 2.62
CA GLN A 242 -8.47 16.21 3.63
C GLN A 242 -7.69 17.42 3.09
N GLY A 243 -8.00 17.91 1.89
CA GLY A 243 -7.43 19.14 1.37
C GLY A 243 -6.13 19.00 0.61
N CYS A 244 -5.94 17.90 -0.15
CA CYS A 244 -4.84 17.75 -1.11
C CYS A 244 -5.39 17.58 -2.52
N ILE A 245 -4.74 18.14 -3.54
CA ILE A 245 -4.97 17.75 -4.93
C ILE A 245 -4.19 16.46 -5.18
N ARG A 246 -4.87 15.37 -5.56
CA ARG A 246 -4.24 14.07 -5.79
C ARG A 246 -4.34 13.67 -7.25
N PHE A 247 -3.20 13.35 -7.86
CA PHE A 247 -3.14 12.81 -9.21
C PHE A 247 -2.61 11.37 -9.18
N GLU A 248 -3.48 10.41 -9.39
CA GLU A 248 -3.15 9.00 -9.54
C GLU A 248 -2.99 8.67 -11.02
N ILE A 249 -1.79 8.26 -11.42
CA ILE A 249 -1.45 8.00 -12.81
C ILE A 249 -1.24 6.53 -13.10
N GLU A 250 -1.51 6.11 -14.32
CA GLU A 250 -0.91 4.93 -14.93
C GLU A 250 0.30 5.38 -15.79
N ILE A 251 1.17 4.48 -16.18
CA ILE A 251 2.45 4.81 -16.81
C ILE A 251 2.67 4.18 -18.18
N HIS A 252 1.68 3.45 -18.69
CA HIS A 252 1.78 2.67 -19.93
C HIS A 252 1.05 3.32 -21.11
N GLY A 253 0.24 4.33 -20.89
CA GLY A 253 -0.65 4.94 -21.87
C GLY A 253 -1.99 4.20 -22.00
N LEU A 254 -2.42 3.53 -20.94
CA LEU A 254 -3.64 2.74 -20.88
C LEU A 254 -4.79 3.57 -20.30
N ASN A 255 -5.82 3.82 -21.11
CA ASN A 255 -7.00 4.49 -20.62
C ASN A 255 -7.67 3.64 -19.52
N PRO A 256 -7.85 4.11 -18.27
CA PRO A 256 -8.47 3.32 -17.22
C PRO A 256 -9.96 3.03 -17.47
N GLU A 257 -10.59 3.70 -18.41
CA GLU A 257 -11.99 3.44 -18.83
C GLU A 257 -12.09 2.44 -20.01
N MET A 258 -10.97 1.85 -20.47
CA MET A 258 -10.98 0.82 -21.51
C MET A 258 -11.67 -0.46 -21.03
N SER A 259 -12.17 -1.26 -21.99
CA SER A 259 -12.75 -2.57 -21.68
C SER A 259 -11.71 -3.57 -21.20
N GLU A 260 -12.14 -4.63 -20.53
CA GLU A 260 -11.22 -5.71 -20.10
C GLU A 260 -10.62 -6.46 -21.30
N GLU A 261 -11.37 -6.55 -22.41
CA GLU A 261 -10.91 -7.16 -23.67
C GLU A 261 -9.75 -6.35 -24.25
N GLU A 262 -9.93 -5.03 -24.43
CA GLU A 262 -8.87 -4.13 -24.91
C GLU A 262 -7.63 -4.19 -24.00
N PHE A 263 -7.84 -4.20 -22.69
CA PHE A 263 -6.73 -4.33 -21.74
C PHE A 263 -5.96 -5.63 -21.91
N LYS A 264 -6.65 -6.77 -22.11
CA LYS A 264 -6.01 -8.07 -22.35
C LYS A 264 -5.19 -8.09 -23.62
N GLU A 265 -5.71 -7.51 -24.71
CA GLU A 265 -4.99 -7.43 -26.00
C GLU A 265 -3.72 -6.60 -25.88
N ILE A 266 -3.80 -5.42 -25.27
CA ILE A 266 -2.66 -4.54 -25.06
C ILE A 266 -1.63 -5.18 -24.12
N SER A 267 -2.10 -5.78 -23.02
CA SER A 267 -1.24 -6.47 -22.06
C SER A 267 -0.48 -7.63 -22.71
N ALA A 268 -1.10 -8.37 -23.63
CA ALA A 268 -0.46 -9.43 -24.40
C ALA A 268 0.69 -8.90 -25.28
N ALA A 269 0.58 -7.66 -25.80
CA ALA A 269 1.65 -7.01 -26.58
C ALA A 269 2.92 -6.77 -25.76
N PHE A 270 2.86 -6.76 -24.44
CA PHE A 270 4.03 -6.75 -23.55
C PHE A 270 4.59 -8.16 -23.28
N ASN A 271 4.39 -9.10 -24.22
CA ASN A 271 4.81 -10.51 -24.12
C ASN A 271 4.09 -11.33 -23.02
N GLY A 272 2.88 -10.94 -22.64
CA GLY A 272 2.09 -11.61 -21.61
C GLY A 272 2.73 -11.67 -20.23
N ARG A 273 3.85 -10.98 -20.03
CA ARG A 273 4.55 -10.89 -18.75
C ARG A 273 4.23 -9.57 -18.06
N GLU A 274 3.73 -9.65 -16.85
CA GLU A 274 3.34 -8.49 -16.06
C GLU A 274 4.44 -7.40 -15.96
N ASN A 275 5.70 -7.81 -15.89
CA ASN A 275 6.85 -6.91 -15.76
C ASN A 275 7.79 -6.93 -16.98
N GLY A 276 7.35 -7.43 -18.14
CA GLY A 276 8.17 -7.53 -19.35
C GLY A 276 8.73 -6.18 -19.83
N TYR A 277 8.00 -5.09 -19.60
CA TYR A 277 8.42 -3.74 -19.97
C TYR A 277 9.70 -3.26 -19.25
N LEU A 278 10.05 -3.83 -18.10
CA LEU A 278 11.26 -3.48 -17.35
C LEU A 278 12.55 -3.84 -18.09
N SER A 279 12.49 -4.73 -19.07
CA SER A 279 13.63 -5.10 -19.90
C SER A 279 13.63 -4.44 -21.28
N ASN A 280 12.58 -3.67 -21.61
CA ASN A 280 12.47 -3.05 -22.93
C ASN A 280 13.49 -1.92 -23.08
N GLY A 281 14.39 -2.05 -24.07
CA GLY A 281 15.41 -1.05 -24.41
C GLY A 281 16.57 -0.98 -23.42
N LEU A 282 16.84 -2.03 -22.62
CA LEU A 282 17.96 -2.08 -21.66
C LEU A 282 19.35 -1.93 -22.31
N ASP A 283 19.46 -2.15 -23.61
CA ASP A 283 20.68 -1.98 -24.40
C ASP A 283 21.07 -0.52 -24.61
N SER A 284 20.14 0.41 -24.41
CA SER A 284 20.37 1.85 -24.59
C SER A 284 19.57 2.68 -23.60
N ARG A 285 20.25 3.56 -22.85
CA ARG A 285 19.57 4.51 -21.95
C ARG A 285 18.58 5.42 -22.67
N ASP A 286 18.83 5.72 -23.96
CA ASP A 286 17.94 6.59 -24.75
C ASP A 286 16.64 5.90 -25.15
N ASN A 287 16.69 4.57 -25.34
CA ASN A 287 15.56 3.75 -25.73
C ASN A 287 14.89 3.05 -24.52
N TYR A 288 15.52 3.12 -23.34
CA TYR A 288 15.01 2.41 -22.17
C TYR A 288 13.61 2.85 -21.79
N TYR A 289 12.72 1.87 -21.66
CA TYR A 289 11.30 2.12 -21.38
C TYR A 289 11.07 3.03 -20.18
N MET A 290 11.83 2.81 -19.09
CA MET A 290 11.66 3.58 -17.86
C MET A 290 12.09 5.05 -17.99
N LYS A 291 12.92 5.43 -18.97
CA LYS A 291 13.21 6.85 -19.25
C LYS A 291 11.91 7.61 -19.53
N ARG A 292 11.06 7.05 -20.40
CA ARG A 292 9.74 7.61 -20.70
C ARG A 292 8.85 7.73 -19.47
N VAL A 293 8.87 6.70 -18.62
CA VAL A 293 8.07 6.67 -17.37
C VAL A 293 8.51 7.79 -16.43
N TYR A 294 9.80 7.96 -16.23
CA TYR A 294 10.33 9.03 -15.37
C TYR A 294 9.98 10.43 -15.92
N LEU A 295 10.12 10.63 -17.22
CA LEU A 295 9.72 11.89 -17.86
C LEU A 295 8.20 12.12 -17.77
N ALA A 296 7.38 11.08 -17.82
CA ALA A 296 5.96 11.19 -17.59
C ALA A 296 5.63 11.64 -16.15
N CYS A 297 6.38 11.16 -15.15
CA CYS A 297 6.26 11.65 -13.78
C CYS A 297 6.67 13.14 -13.67
N VAL A 298 7.75 13.56 -14.33
CA VAL A 298 8.15 14.98 -14.40
C VAL A 298 7.02 15.81 -15.00
N ARG A 299 6.47 15.37 -16.14
CA ARG A 299 5.37 16.08 -16.81
C ARG A 299 4.10 16.15 -15.95
N SER A 300 3.84 15.11 -15.15
CA SER A 300 2.74 15.11 -14.19
C SER A 300 2.94 16.15 -13.09
N ILE A 301 4.16 16.36 -12.63
CA ILE A 301 4.49 17.43 -11.69
C ILE A 301 4.31 18.80 -12.35
N ASP A 302 4.77 18.99 -13.61
CA ASP A 302 4.54 20.23 -14.35
C ASP A 302 3.05 20.56 -14.45
N LEU A 303 2.19 19.55 -14.71
CA LEU A 303 0.75 19.72 -14.69
C LEU A 303 0.25 20.17 -13.32
N LEU A 304 0.61 19.45 -12.26
CA LEU A 304 0.15 19.73 -10.92
C LEU A 304 0.56 21.13 -10.43
N THR A 305 1.80 21.53 -10.71
CA THR A 305 2.31 22.86 -10.31
C THR A 305 1.83 24.00 -11.23
N SER A 306 1.21 23.70 -12.36
CA SER A 306 0.54 24.69 -13.22
C SER A 306 -0.90 24.98 -12.82
N LEU A 307 -1.46 24.21 -11.88
CA LEU A 307 -2.85 24.38 -11.45
C LEU A 307 -3.01 25.67 -10.64
N PRO A 308 -4.09 26.45 -10.87
CA PRO A 308 -4.34 27.67 -10.09
C PRO A 308 -4.46 27.40 -8.58
N GLU A 309 -4.93 26.23 -8.19
CA GLU A 309 -5.17 25.82 -6.80
C GLU A 309 -3.91 25.24 -6.12
N TRP A 310 -2.82 25.11 -6.80
CA TRP A 310 -1.57 24.65 -6.20
C TRP A 310 -1.01 25.66 -5.19
N ASP A 311 -0.46 25.12 -4.06
CA ASP A 311 0.24 25.86 -3.00
C ASP A 311 1.69 25.36 -2.87
#